data_d3a26bf36e8351e026630593bf514fd1
#
_entry.id   d3a26bf36e8351e026630593bf514fd1
#
_cell.length_a   1.000
_cell.length_b   1.000
_cell.length_c   1.000
_cell.angle_alpha   90.00
_cell.angle_beta   90.00
_cell.angle_gamma   90.00
#
_symmetry.space_group_name_H-M   'P 1'
#
loop_
_entity.id
_entity.type
_entity.pdbx_description
1 polymer ?
#
loop_
_entity_poly.entity_id
_entity_poly.type
_entity_poly.pdbx_seq_one_letter_code
_entity_poly.pdbx_strand_id
1 'polypeptide(L)'
;MACARAVPPAAPAQTPAPSPVAARAAAAPPVAVPHAVIPAPSSATLAAADSFRVDSTTQVVIDANAPAEVEAVARAVAALVPVATAVPGQPAPPLPAPRRLTAGAAPPARSIYLTLRQDGAAVDVRKDASPTAVAAPASPPAGAEGYALDVTADRVTIAAPQPAGLFYGAQTLRQLLPPAVEHRSALNRRLAVPVGQVADAPRFAWRGFMLDVSRHFLAPADVKRFVDLMALYKLNRLHLHLSDDQGWRLEIKSRPELTRVGGSTQIGGGPGGFYTQAEYADLVRYAAARYVTVVPEFDMPAHTNAALASIPRLNCDGRTPPLYTGIRVGFSALCPDSAETWRFVDDVVREVSALTPGPYFHIGGDEVQKLTHAQYVGFVERAQGIVRRYGKRMIGWSEVATTALDPSSVVQTWIPDSSARHAARGGTIILSPAKRVYLDMKYDSATTLGLRWAGLVDVRTSYDWDPATFMPGVGERSILGVEAPVWSETLVTRQDYEFLVFPRLAAVAEVGWSPQAARGWDGFRARLAQHGPRLQALGVNFYRAPEIPWGQTAAPAAPAPVVPE
;
A
#
# COMPACT_ATOMS: atom_id res chain seq x y z
N MET A 1 -9.01 -36.64 -108.08
CA MET A 1 -8.97 -37.01 -106.66
C MET A 1 -8.17 -35.96 -105.98
N ALA A 2 -8.85 -35.05 -105.23
CA ALA A 2 -8.24 -33.97 -104.55
C ALA A 2 -8.46 -34.15 -103.04
N CYS A 3 -7.41 -34.28 -102.28
CA CYS A 3 -7.46 -34.34 -100.84
C CYS A 3 -7.55 -32.93 -100.24
N ALA A 4 -8.67 -32.66 -99.64
CA ALA A 4 -8.84 -31.43 -98.82
C ALA A 4 -8.11 -31.58 -97.50
N ARG A 5 -7.21 -30.68 -97.17
CA ARG A 5 -6.61 -30.52 -95.83
C ARG A 5 -7.54 -29.71 -94.93
N ALA A 6 -7.92 -30.31 -93.79
CA ALA A 6 -8.67 -29.63 -92.73
C ALA A 6 -7.75 -28.73 -91.93
N VAL A 7 -8.21 -27.49 -91.67
CA VAL A 7 -7.54 -26.49 -90.78
C VAL A 7 -8.02 -26.76 -89.33
N PRO A 8 -7.12 -26.82 -88.31
CA PRO A 8 -7.54 -27.00 -86.94
C PRO A 8 -8.11 -25.67 -86.35
N PRO A 9 -9.05 -25.76 -85.41
CA PRO A 9 -9.66 -24.57 -84.78
C PRO A 9 -8.67 -23.81 -83.90
N ALA A 10 -8.79 -22.50 -83.91
CA ALA A 10 -7.99 -21.57 -83.06
C ALA A 10 -8.26 -21.79 -81.59
N ALA A 11 -7.20 -21.81 -80.75
CA ALA A 11 -7.28 -21.88 -79.31
C ALA A 11 -7.88 -20.61 -78.75
N PRO A 12 -8.69 -20.65 -77.62
CA PRO A 12 -9.26 -19.47 -76.98
C PRO A 12 -8.17 -18.61 -76.33
N ALA A 13 -8.30 -17.32 -76.48
CA ALA A 13 -7.41 -16.31 -75.85
C ALA A 13 -7.42 -16.42 -74.30
N GLN A 14 -6.24 -16.63 -73.73
CA GLN A 14 -6.07 -16.61 -72.27
C GLN A 14 -6.14 -15.16 -71.78
N THR A 15 -7.10 -14.86 -70.88
CA THR A 15 -7.17 -13.61 -70.09
C THR A 15 -5.95 -13.54 -69.18
N PRO A 16 -5.24 -12.41 -69.09
CA PRO A 16 -4.10 -12.29 -68.16
C PRO A 16 -4.57 -12.39 -66.72
N ALA A 17 -3.89 -13.23 -65.94
CA ALA A 17 -4.12 -13.36 -64.50
C ALA A 17 -3.82 -12.01 -63.78
N PRO A 18 -4.61 -11.60 -62.74
CA PRO A 18 -4.34 -10.40 -62.00
C PRO A 18 -2.98 -10.54 -61.28
N SER A 19 -2.15 -9.50 -61.36
CA SER A 19 -0.88 -9.39 -60.66
C SER A 19 -1.10 -9.61 -59.15
N PRO A 20 -0.23 -10.35 -58.44
CA PRO A 20 -0.34 -10.52 -57.01
C PRO A 20 -0.16 -9.15 -56.33
N VAL A 21 -1.23 -8.68 -55.65
CA VAL A 21 -1.14 -7.56 -54.72
C VAL A 21 -0.09 -7.95 -53.70
N ALA A 22 1.01 -7.20 -53.62
CA ALA A 22 2.07 -7.40 -52.65
C ALA A 22 1.46 -7.44 -51.26
N ALA A 23 1.47 -8.60 -50.61
CA ALA A 23 1.08 -8.75 -49.22
C ALA A 23 2.00 -7.88 -48.40
N ARG A 24 1.44 -6.80 -47.82
CA ARG A 24 2.13 -5.90 -46.91
C ARG A 24 2.62 -6.77 -45.75
N ALA A 25 3.93 -6.91 -45.61
CA ALA A 25 4.55 -7.67 -44.54
C ALA A 25 3.91 -7.24 -43.21
N ALA A 26 3.38 -8.20 -42.47
CA ALA A 26 2.89 -7.95 -41.13
C ALA A 26 4.04 -7.35 -40.32
N ALA A 27 3.82 -6.17 -39.74
CA ALA A 27 4.81 -5.55 -38.91
C ALA A 27 5.17 -6.54 -37.78
N ALA A 28 6.47 -6.70 -37.54
CA ALA A 28 6.95 -7.52 -36.42
C ALA A 28 6.25 -7.06 -35.12
N PRO A 29 5.87 -7.97 -34.21
CA PRO A 29 5.26 -7.60 -32.95
C PRO A 29 6.17 -6.61 -32.22
N PRO A 30 5.61 -5.55 -31.60
CA PRO A 30 6.40 -4.54 -30.91
C PRO A 30 7.24 -5.21 -29.81
N VAL A 31 8.52 -4.84 -29.74
CA VAL A 31 9.44 -5.32 -28.68
C VAL A 31 8.92 -4.77 -27.35
N ALA A 32 8.57 -5.68 -26.44
CA ALA A 32 8.12 -5.32 -25.11
C ALA A 32 9.23 -4.60 -24.33
N VAL A 33 8.92 -3.47 -23.71
CA VAL A 33 9.86 -2.72 -22.85
C VAL A 33 9.69 -3.14 -21.40
N PRO A 34 10.78 -3.35 -20.67
CA PRO A 34 10.72 -3.50 -19.22
C PRO A 34 10.10 -2.26 -18.57
N HIS A 35 9.24 -2.48 -17.59
CA HIS A 35 8.63 -1.38 -16.80
C HIS A 35 9.20 -1.36 -15.37
N ALA A 36 9.09 -0.19 -14.71
CA ALA A 36 9.52 0.00 -13.31
C ALA A 36 8.39 -0.16 -12.29
N VAL A 37 7.19 -0.60 -12.69
CA VAL A 37 6.02 -0.63 -11.79
C VAL A 37 6.21 -1.64 -10.65
N ILE A 38 6.05 -1.18 -9.43
CA ILE A 38 6.01 -1.96 -8.18
C ILE A 38 4.74 -1.55 -7.41
N PRO A 39 3.88 -2.49 -7.04
CA PRO A 39 3.88 -3.94 -7.32
C PRO A 39 3.78 -4.29 -8.80
N ALA A 40 4.35 -5.44 -9.19
CA ALA A 40 4.24 -5.96 -10.55
C ALA A 40 2.76 -6.16 -10.91
N PRO A 41 2.28 -5.58 -12.03
CA PRO A 41 0.91 -5.79 -12.45
C PRO A 41 0.68 -7.22 -12.95
N SER A 42 -0.58 -7.66 -12.91
CA SER A 42 -1.00 -8.97 -13.39
C SER A 42 -0.69 -9.16 -14.87
N SER A 43 -0.79 -8.10 -15.68
CA SER A 43 -0.40 -8.08 -17.10
C SER A 43 0.07 -6.67 -17.48
N ALA A 44 1.16 -6.59 -18.24
CA ALA A 44 1.66 -5.36 -18.84
C ALA A 44 2.32 -5.65 -20.19
N THR A 45 1.90 -4.93 -21.22
CA THR A 45 2.51 -4.95 -22.56
C THR A 45 2.78 -3.52 -22.97
N LEU A 46 4.05 -3.09 -22.84
CA LEU A 46 4.48 -1.73 -23.19
C LEU A 46 5.45 -1.81 -24.37
N ALA A 47 5.36 -0.87 -25.31
CA ALA A 47 6.16 -0.84 -26.53
C ALA A 47 7.13 0.34 -26.53
N ALA A 48 8.36 0.13 -27.02
CA ALA A 48 9.39 1.17 -27.12
C ALA A 48 9.13 2.17 -28.27
N ALA A 49 8.30 1.80 -29.23
CA ALA A 49 8.22 2.51 -30.52
C ALA A 49 7.53 3.88 -30.44
N ASP A 50 6.67 4.12 -29.43
CA ASP A 50 5.90 5.34 -29.29
C ASP A 50 5.57 5.66 -27.83
N SER A 51 5.14 6.88 -27.53
CA SER A 51 4.83 7.33 -26.17
C SER A 51 3.79 8.42 -26.14
N PHE A 52 2.93 8.40 -25.11
CA PHE A 52 2.11 9.55 -24.74
C PHE A 52 2.98 10.59 -24.04
N ARG A 53 2.97 11.83 -24.53
CA ARG A 53 3.73 12.93 -23.94
C ARG A 53 2.84 13.79 -23.06
N VAL A 54 3.27 14.02 -21.84
CA VAL A 54 2.61 14.94 -20.89
C VAL A 54 3.24 16.33 -21.05
N ASP A 55 2.43 17.30 -21.41
CA ASP A 55 2.84 18.71 -21.58
C ASP A 55 1.70 19.67 -21.20
N SER A 56 1.88 20.97 -21.44
CA SER A 56 0.91 22.03 -21.09
C SER A 56 -0.45 21.93 -21.80
N THR A 57 -0.54 21.12 -22.86
CA THR A 57 -1.80 20.89 -23.58
C THR A 57 -2.54 19.64 -23.07
N THR A 58 -1.90 18.84 -22.19
CA THR A 58 -2.49 17.63 -21.64
C THR A 58 -3.65 17.97 -20.71
N GLN A 59 -4.83 17.43 -21.00
CA GLN A 59 -6.04 17.61 -20.21
C GLN A 59 -6.33 16.34 -19.40
N VAL A 60 -6.75 16.51 -18.14
CA VAL A 60 -7.33 15.41 -17.37
C VAL A 60 -8.84 15.47 -17.50
N VAL A 61 -9.46 14.37 -17.92
CA VAL A 61 -10.88 14.31 -18.30
C VAL A 61 -11.60 13.22 -17.54
N ILE A 62 -12.84 13.48 -17.15
CA ILE A 62 -13.74 12.53 -16.50
C ILE A 62 -15.11 12.54 -17.17
N ASP A 63 -15.89 11.49 -16.96
CA ASP A 63 -17.26 11.41 -17.47
C ASP A 63 -18.15 12.55 -16.94
N ALA A 64 -19.18 12.90 -17.71
CA ALA A 64 -20.14 13.95 -17.35
C ALA A 64 -20.74 13.74 -15.94
N ASN A 65 -21.10 12.50 -15.62
CA ASN A 65 -21.74 12.12 -14.37
C ASN A 65 -20.78 11.43 -13.38
N ALA A 66 -19.47 11.68 -13.52
CA ALA A 66 -18.47 11.08 -12.61
C ALA A 66 -18.76 11.51 -11.15
N PRO A 67 -18.74 10.59 -10.17
CA PRO A 67 -18.91 10.93 -8.75
C PRO A 67 -17.72 11.74 -8.21
N ALA A 68 -17.90 12.36 -7.04
CA ALA A 68 -16.89 13.22 -6.41
C ALA A 68 -15.56 12.51 -6.15
N GLU A 69 -15.60 11.22 -5.84
CA GLU A 69 -14.42 10.38 -5.61
C GLU A 69 -13.58 10.25 -6.88
N VAL A 70 -14.20 10.10 -8.05
CA VAL A 70 -13.49 10.08 -9.35
C VAL A 70 -12.86 11.44 -9.65
N GLU A 71 -13.56 12.54 -9.35
CA GLU A 71 -13.00 13.87 -9.49
C GLU A 71 -11.80 14.09 -8.57
N ALA A 72 -11.84 13.57 -7.35
CA ALA A 72 -10.70 13.63 -6.42
C ALA A 72 -9.47 12.89 -6.98
N VAL A 73 -9.65 11.68 -7.53
CA VAL A 73 -8.58 10.94 -8.21
C VAL A 73 -8.06 11.71 -9.42
N ALA A 74 -8.95 12.28 -10.24
CA ALA A 74 -8.58 13.07 -11.41
C ALA A 74 -7.77 14.32 -11.03
N ARG A 75 -8.08 14.98 -9.92
CA ARG A 75 -7.27 16.10 -9.38
C ARG A 75 -5.87 15.66 -8.98
N ALA A 76 -5.74 14.48 -8.36
CA ALA A 76 -4.43 13.93 -8.02
C ALA A 76 -3.59 13.63 -9.29
N VAL A 77 -4.21 13.12 -10.36
CA VAL A 77 -3.56 12.95 -11.67
C VAL A 77 -3.21 14.30 -12.28
N ALA A 78 -4.12 15.28 -12.22
CA ALA A 78 -3.89 16.62 -12.74
C ALA A 78 -2.68 17.32 -12.08
N ALA A 79 -2.40 17.00 -10.82
CA ALA A 79 -1.23 17.51 -10.11
C ALA A 79 0.13 17.02 -10.68
N LEU A 80 0.14 15.98 -11.51
CA LEU A 80 1.35 15.53 -12.20
C LEU A 80 1.70 16.37 -13.43
N VAL A 81 0.70 17.03 -14.05
CA VAL A 81 0.88 17.80 -15.31
C VAL A 81 1.76 19.04 -15.13
N PRO A 82 1.60 19.89 -14.10
CA PRO A 82 2.44 21.08 -13.90
C PRO A 82 3.92 20.78 -13.74
N VAL A 83 4.27 19.62 -13.16
CA VAL A 83 5.68 19.19 -13.03
C VAL A 83 6.33 19.02 -14.41
N ALA A 84 5.54 18.57 -15.40
CA ALA A 84 5.98 18.43 -16.79
C ALA A 84 6.20 19.78 -17.50
N THR A 85 5.50 20.81 -17.08
CA THR A 85 5.39 22.11 -17.80
C THR A 85 6.07 23.26 -17.07
N ALA A 86 6.49 23.04 -15.82
CA ALA A 86 7.12 24.08 -15.02
C ALA A 86 8.49 24.49 -15.61
N VAL A 87 8.73 25.80 -15.67
CA VAL A 87 9.98 26.40 -16.15
C VAL A 87 10.85 26.75 -14.93
N PRO A 88 12.15 26.38 -14.91
CA PRO A 88 13.03 26.76 -13.83
C PRO A 88 13.03 28.27 -13.57
N GLY A 89 12.88 28.67 -12.30
CA GLY A 89 12.85 30.09 -11.91
C GLY A 89 11.52 30.81 -12.10
N GLN A 90 10.49 30.12 -12.61
CA GLN A 90 9.12 30.67 -12.67
C GLN A 90 8.21 30.02 -11.61
N PRO A 91 7.16 30.72 -11.15
CA PRO A 91 6.13 30.12 -10.32
C PRO A 91 5.54 28.87 -11.00
N ALA A 92 5.29 27.81 -10.24
CA ALA A 92 4.61 26.64 -10.79
C ALA A 92 3.24 27.06 -11.37
N PRO A 93 2.89 26.59 -12.59
CA PRO A 93 1.59 26.88 -13.15
C PRO A 93 0.48 26.35 -12.24
N PRO A 94 -0.71 26.99 -12.23
CA PRO A 94 -1.83 26.51 -11.45
C PRO A 94 -2.19 25.09 -11.87
N LEU A 95 -2.64 24.27 -10.88
CA LEU A 95 -3.09 22.92 -11.14
C LEU A 95 -4.30 22.96 -12.10
N PRO A 96 -4.24 22.29 -13.27
CA PRO A 96 -5.38 22.24 -14.16
C PRO A 96 -6.54 21.49 -13.49
N ALA A 97 -7.73 22.09 -13.46
CA ALA A 97 -8.90 21.40 -12.98
C ALA A 97 -9.29 20.25 -13.95
N PRO A 98 -9.69 19.07 -13.45
CA PRO A 98 -10.23 18.04 -14.31
C PRO A 98 -11.46 18.56 -15.08
N ARG A 99 -11.51 18.25 -16.38
CA ARG A 99 -12.64 18.64 -17.23
C ARG A 99 -13.67 17.52 -17.28
N ARG A 100 -14.94 17.84 -17.05
CA ARG A 100 -16.05 16.93 -17.30
C ARG A 100 -16.40 16.91 -18.78
N LEU A 101 -16.60 15.73 -19.36
CA LEU A 101 -17.11 15.57 -20.71
C LEU A 101 -18.57 16.01 -20.79
N THR A 102 -19.01 16.44 -21.97
CA THR A 102 -20.44 16.48 -22.27
C THR A 102 -20.96 15.05 -22.40
N ALA A 103 -22.20 14.80 -21.98
CA ALA A 103 -22.79 13.47 -22.06
C ALA A 103 -22.74 12.93 -23.51
N GLY A 104 -22.20 11.72 -23.68
CA GLY A 104 -22.03 11.07 -24.98
C GLY A 104 -20.85 11.57 -25.82
N ALA A 105 -20.09 12.56 -25.34
CA ALA A 105 -18.90 13.03 -26.05
C ALA A 105 -17.72 12.06 -25.88
N ALA A 106 -16.97 11.84 -26.95
CA ALA A 106 -15.71 11.10 -26.88
C ALA A 106 -14.64 11.93 -26.15
N PRO A 107 -13.73 11.29 -25.39
CA PRO A 107 -12.61 11.99 -24.78
C PRO A 107 -11.66 12.54 -25.85
N PRO A 108 -11.19 13.79 -25.70
CA PRO A 108 -10.34 14.43 -26.70
C PRO A 108 -8.96 13.77 -26.80
N ALA A 109 -8.28 14.01 -27.90
CA ALA A 109 -6.84 13.73 -28.00
C ALA A 109 -6.06 14.54 -26.95
N ARG A 110 -4.83 14.12 -26.63
CA ARG A 110 -3.93 14.74 -25.64
C ARG A 110 -4.54 14.79 -24.24
N SER A 111 -5.25 13.72 -23.85
CA SER A 111 -5.92 13.65 -22.56
C SER A 111 -5.52 12.41 -21.75
N ILE A 112 -5.63 12.56 -20.43
CA ILE A 112 -5.65 11.46 -19.47
C ILE A 112 -7.11 11.31 -19.03
N TYR A 113 -7.76 10.25 -19.45
CA TYR A 113 -9.19 10.01 -19.24
C TYR A 113 -9.41 8.97 -18.17
N LEU A 114 -10.22 9.30 -17.14
CA LEU A 114 -10.62 8.40 -16.07
C LEU A 114 -12.11 8.08 -16.21
N THR A 115 -12.47 6.79 -16.22
CA THR A 115 -13.85 6.34 -16.40
C THR A 115 -14.18 5.14 -15.51
N LEU A 116 -15.40 5.12 -14.96
CA LEU A 116 -15.95 3.95 -14.28
C LEU A 116 -16.65 3.05 -15.29
N ARG A 117 -16.33 1.74 -15.27
CA ARG A 117 -16.93 0.73 -16.13
C ARG A 117 -17.26 -0.52 -15.32
N GLN A 118 -18.52 -0.92 -15.31
CA GLN A 118 -19.00 -2.01 -14.45
C GLN A 118 -18.83 -3.41 -15.03
N ASP A 119 -18.66 -3.59 -16.35
CA ASP A 119 -18.92 -4.90 -16.96
C ASP A 119 -17.77 -5.46 -17.79
N GLY A 120 -16.53 -5.35 -17.41
CA GLY A 120 -15.44 -5.97 -18.20
C GLY A 120 -15.47 -5.61 -19.70
N ALA A 121 -16.32 -4.68 -20.10
CA ALA A 121 -16.46 -4.22 -21.46
C ALA A 121 -15.15 -3.56 -21.90
N ALA A 122 -14.52 -4.13 -22.91
CA ALA A 122 -13.34 -3.56 -23.53
C ALA A 122 -13.56 -2.07 -23.81
N VAL A 123 -12.61 -1.23 -23.44
CA VAL A 123 -12.62 0.17 -23.84
C VAL A 123 -12.42 0.20 -25.34
N ASP A 124 -13.50 0.30 -26.11
CA ASP A 124 -13.40 0.48 -27.56
C ASP A 124 -12.97 1.94 -27.85
N VAL A 125 -11.66 2.16 -27.76
CA VAL A 125 -11.02 3.46 -28.06
C VAL A 125 -10.86 3.67 -29.56
N ARG A 126 -11.36 2.74 -30.42
CA ARG A 126 -11.03 2.67 -31.85
C ARG A 126 -12.03 3.32 -32.77
N LYS A 127 -13.14 3.85 -32.27
CA LYS A 127 -14.09 4.47 -33.21
C LYS A 127 -13.50 5.61 -34.04
N ASP A 128 -12.33 6.12 -33.65
CA ASP A 128 -11.70 7.28 -34.32
C ASP A 128 -10.18 7.10 -34.62
N ALA A 129 -9.60 5.90 -34.54
CA ALA A 129 -8.18 5.67 -34.80
C ALA A 129 -7.94 4.91 -36.11
N SER A 130 -7.01 5.42 -36.93
CA SER A 130 -6.48 4.75 -38.14
C SER A 130 -6.07 3.28 -37.88
N PRO A 131 -6.18 2.39 -38.87
CA PRO A 131 -6.08 0.95 -38.69
C PRO A 131 -4.63 0.46 -38.62
N THR A 132 -3.93 0.72 -37.54
CA THR A 132 -2.75 -0.05 -37.16
C THR A 132 -3.17 -1.02 -36.07
N ALA A 133 -2.95 -2.32 -36.31
CA ALA A 133 -3.44 -3.42 -35.49
C ALA A 133 -2.84 -3.40 -34.07
N VAL A 134 -3.46 -2.64 -33.18
CA VAL A 134 -3.24 -2.72 -31.74
C VAL A 134 -4.28 -3.70 -31.17
N ALA A 135 -3.89 -4.59 -30.26
CA ALA A 135 -4.79 -5.53 -29.59
C ALA A 135 -6.00 -4.82 -28.95
N ALA A 136 -7.13 -5.50 -28.80
CA ALA A 136 -8.30 -4.94 -28.14
C ALA A 136 -7.93 -4.40 -26.74
N PRO A 137 -8.49 -3.26 -26.30
CA PRO A 137 -8.14 -2.70 -25.00
C PRO A 137 -8.45 -3.71 -23.89
N ALA A 138 -7.57 -3.75 -22.86
CA ALA A 138 -7.75 -4.64 -21.72
C ALA A 138 -9.02 -4.25 -20.95
N SER A 139 -9.83 -5.27 -20.61
CA SER A 139 -10.94 -5.08 -19.65
C SER A 139 -10.38 -4.97 -18.24
N PRO A 140 -10.91 -4.09 -17.37
CA PRO A 140 -10.49 -4.07 -15.99
C PRO A 140 -10.84 -5.41 -15.33
N PRO A 141 -9.90 -6.01 -14.56
CA PRO A 141 -10.17 -7.22 -13.80
C PRO A 141 -11.32 -7.00 -12.81
N ALA A 142 -12.05 -8.06 -12.51
CA ALA A 142 -13.13 -8.02 -11.51
C ALA A 142 -12.61 -7.63 -10.12
N GLY A 143 -13.44 -6.91 -9.35
CA GLY A 143 -13.12 -6.48 -7.99
C GLY A 143 -13.01 -4.96 -7.85
N ALA A 144 -13.25 -4.47 -6.64
CA ALA A 144 -13.33 -3.03 -6.36
C ALA A 144 -12.02 -2.26 -6.60
N GLU A 145 -10.88 -2.93 -6.56
CA GLU A 145 -9.55 -2.34 -6.68
C GLU A 145 -8.86 -2.63 -8.03
N GLY A 146 -9.50 -3.44 -8.91
CA GLY A 146 -8.99 -3.74 -10.24
C GLY A 146 -9.07 -2.53 -11.18
N TYR A 147 -8.15 -2.46 -12.17
CA TYR A 147 -8.12 -1.41 -13.19
C TYR A 147 -7.50 -1.91 -14.49
N ALA A 148 -7.82 -1.19 -15.57
CA ALA A 148 -7.11 -1.25 -16.84
C ALA A 148 -6.55 0.14 -17.17
N LEU A 149 -5.32 0.16 -17.67
CA LEU A 149 -4.66 1.36 -18.16
C LEU A 149 -4.26 1.11 -19.62
N ASP A 150 -4.76 1.94 -20.53
CA ASP A 150 -4.46 1.89 -21.95
C ASP A 150 -3.77 3.18 -22.36
N VAL A 151 -2.61 3.07 -22.98
CA VAL A 151 -1.78 4.19 -23.43
C VAL A 151 -1.64 4.14 -24.94
N THR A 152 -2.13 5.15 -25.61
CA THR A 152 -1.89 5.43 -27.03
C THR A 152 -1.01 6.68 -27.16
N ALA A 153 -0.54 6.99 -28.36
CA ALA A 153 0.19 8.24 -28.60
C ALA A 153 -0.63 9.50 -28.28
N ASP A 154 -1.96 9.41 -28.38
CA ASP A 154 -2.89 10.52 -28.21
C ASP A 154 -3.59 10.58 -26.87
N ARG A 155 -3.63 9.47 -26.13
CA ARG A 155 -4.44 9.38 -24.91
C ARG A 155 -3.94 8.33 -23.94
N VAL A 156 -4.12 8.62 -22.64
CA VAL A 156 -4.08 7.63 -21.57
C VAL A 156 -5.51 7.43 -21.08
N THR A 157 -5.98 6.19 -21.03
CA THR A 157 -7.27 5.84 -20.44
C THR A 157 -7.06 4.97 -19.20
N ILE A 158 -7.64 5.37 -18.07
CA ILE A 158 -7.71 4.57 -16.84
C ILE A 158 -9.18 4.19 -16.65
N ALA A 159 -9.47 2.90 -16.69
CA ALA A 159 -10.81 2.35 -16.50
C ALA A 159 -10.83 1.41 -15.30
N ALA A 160 -11.87 1.50 -14.46
CA ALA A 160 -12.03 0.64 -13.29
C ALA A 160 -13.50 0.46 -12.92
N PRO A 161 -13.88 -0.63 -12.20
CA PRO A 161 -15.24 -0.81 -11.70
C PRO A 161 -15.61 0.19 -10.58
N GLN A 162 -14.61 0.62 -9.80
CA GLN A 162 -14.78 1.50 -8.63
C GLN A 162 -13.69 2.60 -8.58
N PRO A 163 -13.92 3.71 -7.88
CA PRO A 163 -12.95 4.79 -7.73
C PRO A 163 -11.59 4.33 -7.16
N ALA A 164 -11.56 3.32 -6.29
CA ALA A 164 -10.33 2.73 -5.77
C ALA A 164 -9.43 2.17 -6.88
N GLY A 165 -10.00 1.46 -7.86
CA GLY A 165 -9.25 0.97 -9.01
C GLY A 165 -8.68 2.09 -9.86
N LEU A 166 -9.44 3.19 -10.07
CA LEU A 166 -8.92 4.38 -10.75
C LEU A 166 -7.73 4.98 -10.01
N PHE A 167 -7.78 5.02 -8.68
CA PHE A 167 -6.68 5.51 -7.87
C PHE A 167 -5.42 4.65 -8.05
N TYR A 168 -5.54 3.32 -8.01
CA TYR A 168 -4.39 2.43 -8.22
C TYR A 168 -3.87 2.46 -9.65
N GLY A 169 -4.74 2.62 -10.64
CA GLY A 169 -4.35 2.89 -12.02
C GLY A 169 -3.57 4.21 -12.16
N ALA A 170 -3.98 5.25 -11.44
CA ALA A 170 -3.27 6.52 -11.38
C ALA A 170 -1.87 6.38 -10.72
N GLN A 171 -1.72 5.54 -9.67
CA GLN A 171 -0.39 5.25 -9.10
C GLN A 171 0.49 4.49 -10.11
N THR A 172 -0.08 3.59 -10.90
CA THR A 172 0.67 2.92 -11.98
C THR A 172 1.10 3.91 -13.06
N LEU A 173 0.22 4.80 -13.51
CA LEU A 173 0.57 5.89 -14.43
C LEU A 173 1.72 6.75 -13.86
N ARG A 174 1.63 7.15 -12.59
CA ARG A 174 2.68 7.91 -11.89
C ARG A 174 4.03 7.17 -11.90
N GLN A 175 4.02 5.86 -11.70
CA GLN A 175 5.24 5.05 -11.73
C GLN A 175 5.80 4.82 -13.15
N LEU A 176 4.95 4.79 -14.18
CA LEU A 176 5.37 4.75 -15.59
C LEU A 176 5.97 6.06 -16.07
N LEU A 177 5.62 7.19 -15.46
CA LEU A 177 6.27 8.47 -15.70
C LEU A 177 7.71 8.45 -15.11
N PRO A 178 8.67 9.17 -15.73
CA PRO A 178 10.01 9.29 -15.19
C PRO A 178 10.04 9.78 -13.74
N PRO A 179 11.04 9.39 -12.91
CA PRO A 179 11.18 9.87 -11.53
C PRO A 179 11.17 11.40 -11.38
N ALA A 180 11.46 12.12 -12.44
CA ALA A 180 11.36 13.58 -12.50
C ALA A 180 9.98 14.13 -12.12
N VAL A 181 8.90 13.35 -12.26
CA VAL A 181 7.54 13.73 -11.86
C VAL A 181 7.40 13.98 -10.35
N GLU A 182 8.30 13.43 -9.54
CA GLU A 182 8.28 13.58 -8.07
C GLU A 182 8.96 14.87 -7.59
N HIS A 183 9.69 15.56 -8.44
CA HIS A 183 10.37 16.80 -8.05
C HIS A 183 9.36 17.93 -7.89
N ARG A 184 9.47 18.66 -6.79
CA ARG A 184 8.66 19.88 -6.54
C ARG A 184 9.08 21.08 -7.37
N SER A 185 10.31 21.05 -7.92
CA SER A 185 10.87 22.10 -8.78
C SER A 185 10.91 21.65 -10.23
N ALA A 186 10.68 22.57 -11.13
CA ALA A 186 10.74 22.35 -12.57
C ALA A 186 12.11 21.85 -13.01
N LEU A 187 12.15 20.71 -13.69
CA LEU A 187 13.39 20.12 -14.21
C LEU A 187 13.53 20.25 -15.74
N ASN A 188 12.64 20.93 -16.43
CA ASN A 188 12.62 21.02 -17.90
C ASN A 188 12.86 19.66 -18.59
N ARG A 189 12.20 18.60 -18.12
CA ARG A 189 12.32 17.25 -18.65
C ARG A 189 11.04 16.84 -19.36
N ARG A 190 11.19 16.16 -20.49
CA ARG A 190 10.06 15.56 -21.19
C ARG A 190 9.52 14.40 -20.37
N LEU A 191 8.26 14.49 -19.95
CA LEU A 191 7.55 13.39 -19.32
C LEU A 191 6.79 12.62 -20.40
N ALA A 192 7.06 11.33 -20.51
CA ALA A 192 6.43 10.46 -21.48
C ALA A 192 6.13 9.10 -20.86
N VAL A 193 5.04 8.48 -21.29
CA VAL A 193 4.62 7.13 -20.90
C VAL A 193 4.65 6.25 -22.15
N PRO A 194 5.31 5.07 -22.14
CA PRO A 194 5.31 4.15 -23.27
C PRO A 194 3.89 3.74 -23.67
N VAL A 195 3.64 3.62 -24.97
CA VAL A 195 2.38 3.08 -25.50
C VAL A 195 2.21 1.62 -25.09
N GLY A 196 0.98 1.21 -24.74
CA GLY A 196 0.67 -0.16 -24.36
C GLY A 196 -0.46 -0.27 -23.35
N GLN A 197 -0.55 -1.42 -22.72
CA GLN A 197 -1.66 -1.77 -21.84
C GLN A 197 -1.18 -2.37 -20.54
N VAL A 198 -1.89 -2.06 -19.45
CA VAL A 198 -1.76 -2.70 -18.14
C VAL A 198 -3.13 -3.12 -17.67
N ALA A 199 -3.27 -4.39 -17.25
CA ALA A 199 -4.46 -4.87 -16.54
C ALA A 199 -4.02 -5.47 -15.20
N ASP A 200 -4.65 -5.01 -14.11
CA ASP A 200 -4.11 -5.30 -12.79
C ASP A 200 -5.20 -5.31 -11.71
N ALA A 201 -5.02 -6.17 -10.72
CA ALA A 201 -5.85 -6.25 -9.52
C ALA A 201 -5.05 -6.87 -8.37
N PRO A 202 -5.37 -6.54 -7.11
CA PRO A 202 -4.66 -7.12 -5.97
C PRO A 202 -4.99 -8.59 -5.76
N ARG A 203 -3.98 -9.38 -5.35
CA ARG A 203 -4.14 -10.76 -4.90
C ARG A 203 -4.88 -10.83 -3.56
N PHE A 204 -4.51 -9.95 -2.61
CA PHE A 204 -5.08 -9.94 -1.27
C PHE A 204 -5.81 -8.62 -0.98
N ALA A 205 -6.88 -8.71 -0.20
CA ALA A 205 -7.68 -7.57 0.23
C ALA A 205 -6.98 -6.72 1.32
N TRP A 206 -6.06 -7.31 2.09
CA TRP A 206 -5.29 -6.65 3.12
C TRP A 206 -3.83 -6.52 2.70
N ARG A 207 -3.35 -5.29 2.59
CA ARG A 207 -1.97 -4.95 2.29
C ARG A 207 -1.55 -3.87 3.27
N GLY A 208 -1.07 -4.34 4.44
CA GLY A 208 -0.89 -3.52 5.63
C GLY A 208 0.54 -3.02 5.82
N PHE A 209 0.61 -1.90 6.51
CA PHE A 209 1.82 -1.38 7.14
C PHE A 209 1.46 -0.95 8.56
N MET A 210 2.10 -1.53 9.57
CA MET A 210 1.95 -1.10 10.95
C MET A 210 3.07 -0.12 11.33
N LEU A 211 2.69 0.96 11.96
CA LEU A 211 3.55 2.02 12.44
C LEU A 211 3.42 2.15 13.96
N ASP A 212 4.49 1.77 14.66
CA ASP A 212 4.58 2.01 16.10
C ASP A 212 4.92 3.49 16.36
N VAL A 213 3.98 4.18 16.98
CA VAL A 213 4.13 5.57 17.43
C VAL A 213 4.16 5.66 18.96
N SER A 214 4.13 4.50 19.64
CA SER A 214 4.09 4.43 21.10
C SER A 214 5.48 4.45 21.71
N ARG A 215 6.43 3.66 21.19
CA ARG A 215 7.82 3.64 21.69
C ARG A 215 8.51 4.96 21.41
N HIS A 216 8.34 5.51 20.19
CA HIS A 216 8.72 6.89 19.86
C HIS A 216 7.57 7.57 19.12
N PHE A 217 7.26 8.79 19.51
CA PHE A 217 6.15 9.55 18.93
C PHE A 217 6.53 10.14 17.57
N LEU A 218 5.65 9.96 16.59
CA LEU A 218 5.74 10.63 15.29
C LEU A 218 4.63 11.66 15.14
N ALA A 219 4.99 12.86 14.69
CA ALA A 219 4.05 13.92 14.43
C ALA A 219 3.05 13.57 13.30
N PRO A 220 1.82 14.15 13.30
CA PRO A 220 0.82 13.88 12.27
C PRO A 220 1.32 14.04 10.82
N ALA A 221 2.22 15.01 10.58
CA ALA A 221 2.80 15.25 9.26
C ALA A 221 3.67 14.08 8.77
N ASP A 222 4.39 13.42 9.69
CA ASP A 222 5.24 12.27 9.36
C ASP A 222 4.39 11.02 9.08
N VAL A 223 3.32 10.81 9.84
CA VAL A 223 2.35 9.73 9.57
C VAL A 223 1.69 9.93 8.20
N LYS A 224 1.27 11.16 7.86
CA LYS A 224 0.71 11.47 6.52
C LYS A 224 1.70 11.18 5.40
N ARG A 225 2.99 11.43 5.62
CA ARG A 225 4.03 11.08 4.65
C ARG A 225 4.13 9.58 4.41
N PHE A 226 4.03 8.76 5.46
CA PHE A 226 3.97 7.30 5.28
C PHE A 226 2.72 6.88 4.52
N VAL A 227 1.57 7.52 4.76
CA VAL A 227 0.34 7.28 3.96
C VAL A 227 0.58 7.57 2.47
N ASP A 228 1.29 8.65 2.12
CA ASP A 228 1.63 8.97 0.72
C ASP A 228 2.53 7.91 0.08
N LEU A 229 3.51 7.38 0.83
CA LEU A 229 4.40 6.31 0.37
C LEU A 229 3.68 4.96 0.28
N MET A 230 2.77 4.66 1.21
CA MET A 230 1.88 3.50 1.13
C MET A 230 1.03 3.54 -0.13
N ALA A 231 0.42 4.68 -0.43
CA ALA A 231 -0.40 4.89 -1.62
C ALA A 231 0.39 4.65 -2.91
N LEU A 232 1.64 5.12 -3.00
CA LEU A 232 2.52 4.90 -4.15
C LEU A 232 2.71 3.39 -4.44
N TYR A 233 2.82 2.57 -3.40
CA TYR A 233 3.00 1.11 -3.49
C TYR A 233 1.71 0.32 -3.31
N LYS A 234 0.53 0.97 -3.41
CA LYS A 234 -0.81 0.34 -3.37
C LYS A 234 -1.11 -0.44 -2.08
N LEU A 235 -0.50 -0.05 -0.96
CA LEU A 235 -0.88 -0.51 0.37
C LEU A 235 -2.18 0.18 0.81
N ASN A 236 -3.06 -0.53 1.53
CA ASN A 236 -4.42 -0.04 1.83
C ASN A 236 -4.83 -0.13 3.31
N ARG A 237 -3.94 -0.55 4.21
CA ARG A 237 -4.20 -0.58 5.66
C ARG A 237 -3.03 0.06 6.40
N LEU A 238 -3.31 1.13 7.12
CA LEU A 238 -2.38 1.72 8.09
C LEU A 238 -2.80 1.27 9.47
N HIS A 239 -2.05 0.36 10.05
CA HIS A 239 -2.20 -0.06 11.42
C HIS A 239 -1.37 0.89 12.31
N LEU A 240 -2.01 1.61 13.22
CA LEU A 240 -1.36 2.51 14.17
C LEU A 240 -1.33 1.89 15.56
N HIS A 241 -0.14 1.58 16.04
CA HIS A 241 0.10 1.10 17.39
C HIS A 241 0.18 2.31 18.34
N LEU A 242 -0.96 2.60 19.00
CA LEU A 242 -1.24 3.88 19.69
C LEU A 242 -1.00 3.83 21.20
N SER A 243 -0.79 2.67 21.79
CA SER A 243 -0.47 2.53 23.21
C SER A 243 0.45 1.35 23.46
N ASP A 244 1.39 1.55 24.39
CA ASP A 244 2.32 0.52 24.87
C ASP A 244 2.83 0.92 26.28
N ASP A 245 3.81 0.19 26.81
CA ASP A 245 4.44 0.46 28.10
C ASP A 245 5.05 1.87 28.19
N GLN A 246 5.58 2.38 27.07
CA GLN A 246 6.32 3.63 27.01
C GLN A 246 5.45 4.85 26.67
N GLY A 247 4.26 4.64 26.12
CA GLY A 247 3.47 5.76 25.67
C GLY A 247 2.00 5.47 25.38
N TRP A 248 1.18 6.49 25.63
CA TRP A 248 -0.22 6.56 25.23
C TRP A 248 -0.40 7.71 24.23
N ARG A 249 -0.81 7.43 23.00
CA ARG A 249 -0.66 8.37 21.89
C ARG A 249 -1.94 8.95 21.32
N LEU A 250 -3.11 8.71 21.94
CA LEU A 250 -4.37 9.31 21.50
C LEU A 250 -5.15 9.89 22.69
N GLU A 251 -5.66 11.10 22.51
CA GLU A 251 -6.57 11.73 23.47
C GLU A 251 -7.84 10.90 23.64
N ILE A 252 -8.12 10.48 24.88
CA ILE A 252 -9.40 9.92 25.31
C ILE A 252 -10.05 10.94 26.23
N LYS A 253 -11.10 11.64 25.78
CA LYS A 253 -11.68 12.78 26.49
C LYS A 253 -12.26 12.41 27.85
N SER A 254 -12.78 11.20 27.99
CA SER A 254 -13.25 10.68 29.28
C SER A 254 -12.11 10.28 30.23
N ARG A 255 -10.86 10.23 29.74
CA ARG A 255 -9.66 9.79 30.47
C ARG A 255 -8.45 10.68 30.16
N PRO A 256 -8.50 11.98 30.47
CA PRO A 256 -7.46 12.94 30.07
C PRO A 256 -6.08 12.68 30.70
N GLU A 257 -6.02 11.95 31.82
CA GLU A 257 -4.79 11.52 32.44
C GLU A 257 -3.93 10.61 31.56
N LEU A 258 -4.52 9.86 30.63
CA LEU A 258 -3.80 8.96 29.72
C LEU A 258 -2.78 9.71 28.86
N THR A 259 -3.15 10.85 28.30
CA THR A 259 -2.22 11.67 27.51
C THR A 259 -1.37 12.58 28.39
N ARG A 260 -1.94 13.11 29.49
CA ARG A 260 -1.20 14.00 30.39
C ARG A 260 -0.04 13.30 31.12
N VAL A 261 -0.20 12.02 31.47
CA VAL A 261 0.83 11.20 32.14
C VAL A 261 1.45 10.24 31.13
N GLY A 262 0.67 9.30 30.57
CA GLY A 262 1.16 8.26 29.66
C GLY A 262 1.69 8.80 28.33
N GLY A 263 1.26 9.99 27.90
CA GLY A 263 1.76 10.65 26.69
C GLY A 263 3.01 11.51 26.91
N SER A 264 3.49 11.66 28.14
CA SER A 264 4.54 12.63 28.50
C SER A 264 5.97 12.15 28.26
N THR A 265 6.17 10.87 27.91
CA THR A 265 7.49 10.29 27.69
C THR A 265 7.51 9.29 26.55
N GLN A 266 8.69 8.72 26.29
CA GLN A 266 8.96 7.71 25.28
C GLN A 266 10.22 6.91 25.69
N ILE A 267 10.70 5.99 24.88
CA ILE A 267 11.98 5.30 25.13
C ILE A 267 13.09 6.34 25.32
N GLY A 268 13.99 6.08 26.27
CA GLY A 268 15.08 6.98 26.62
C GLY A 268 14.67 8.24 27.40
N GLY A 269 13.37 8.42 27.72
CA GLY A 269 12.89 9.55 28.53
C GLY A 269 12.70 10.86 27.76
N GLY A 270 12.51 10.79 26.44
CA GLY A 270 12.23 11.96 25.61
C GLY A 270 10.87 12.61 25.89
N PRO A 271 10.53 13.71 25.20
CA PRO A 271 9.35 14.53 25.51
C PRO A 271 8.00 13.85 25.23
N GLY A 272 7.99 12.69 24.57
CA GLY A 272 6.75 12.00 24.18
C GLY A 272 5.91 12.81 23.18
N GLY A 273 4.60 12.64 23.28
CA GLY A 273 3.61 13.28 22.42
C GLY A 273 2.34 12.45 22.32
N PHE A 274 1.29 13.04 21.76
CA PHE A 274 0.02 12.36 21.48
C PHE A 274 -0.74 13.10 20.38
N TYR A 275 -1.70 12.43 19.77
CA TYR A 275 -2.65 13.04 18.86
C TYR A 275 -3.89 13.47 19.62
N THR A 276 -4.35 14.70 19.42
CA THR A 276 -5.71 15.09 19.77
C THR A 276 -6.70 14.30 18.92
N GLN A 277 -7.95 14.19 19.38
CA GLN A 277 -8.99 13.54 18.57
C GLN A 277 -9.19 14.23 17.21
N ALA A 278 -8.98 15.55 17.15
CA ALA A 278 -9.06 16.31 15.89
C ALA A 278 -7.93 15.95 14.91
N GLU A 279 -6.69 15.85 15.40
CA GLU A 279 -5.54 15.43 14.58
C GLU A 279 -5.68 13.98 14.12
N TYR A 280 -6.14 13.08 14.99
CA TYR A 280 -6.39 11.69 14.60
C TYR A 280 -7.50 11.58 13.54
N ALA A 281 -8.62 12.28 13.72
CA ALA A 281 -9.68 12.32 12.72
C ALA A 281 -9.22 12.91 11.38
N ASP A 282 -8.29 13.87 11.41
CA ASP A 282 -7.67 14.41 10.21
C ASP A 282 -6.72 13.39 9.54
N LEU A 283 -5.94 12.63 10.30
CA LEU A 283 -5.16 11.50 9.78
C LEU A 283 -6.06 10.45 9.10
N VAL A 284 -7.17 10.09 9.74
CA VAL A 284 -8.14 9.13 9.18
C VAL A 284 -8.72 9.63 7.85
N ARG A 285 -9.13 10.91 7.78
CA ARG A 285 -9.63 11.49 6.52
C ARG A 285 -8.54 11.56 5.43
N TYR A 286 -7.31 11.93 5.82
CA TYR A 286 -6.17 12.00 4.90
C TYR A 286 -5.84 10.63 4.29
N ALA A 287 -5.86 9.58 5.11
CA ALA A 287 -5.65 8.21 4.68
C ALA A 287 -6.78 7.73 3.76
N ALA A 288 -8.04 7.99 4.14
CA ALA A 288 -9.21 7.61 3.35
C ALA A 288 -9.21 8.24 1.94
N ALA A 289 -8.75 9.50 1.80
CA ALA A 289 -8.60 10.17 0.51
C ALA A 289 -7.54 9.49 -0.40
N ARG A 290 -6.76 8.55 0.14
CA ARG A 290 -5.75 7.73 -0.55
C ARG A 290 -6.11 6.25 -0.56
N TYR A 291 -7.36 5.92 -0.25
CA TYR A 291 -7.86 4.53 -0.15
C TYR A 291 -7.10 3.69 0.88
N VAL A 292 -6.53 4.34 1.90
CA VAL A 292 -5.91 3.69 3.06
C VAL A 292 -6.86 3.77 4.25
N THR A 293 -7.22 2.61 4.81
CA THR A 293 -8.03 2.52 6.03
C THR A 293 -7.11 2.48 7.24
N VAL A 294 -7.33 3.37 8.22
CA VAL A 294 -6.63 3.33 9.50
C VAL A 294 -7.24 2.23 10.39
N VAL A 295 -6.37 1.43 10.98
CA VAL A 295 -6.70 0.40 11.97
C VAL A 295 -6.04 0.82 13.29
N PRO A 296 -6.81 1.29 14.29
CA PRO A 296 -6.24 1.65 15.59
C PRO A 296 -5.95 0.42 16.42
N GLU A 297 -4.78 0.39 17.06
CA GLU A 297 -4.42 -0.57 18.07
C GLU A 297 -4.25 0.11 19.43
N PHE A 298 -4.88 -0.45 20.43
CA PHE A 298 -4.63 -0.19 21.85
C PHE A 298 -4.33 -1.53 22.50
N ASP A 299 -3.06 -1.75 22.78
CA ASP A 299 -2.61 -3.03 23.28
C ASP A 299 -3.12 -3.30 24.69
N MET A 300 -3.66 -4.50 24.88
CA MET A 300 -4.22 -4.98 26.15
C MET A 300 -4.36 -6.51 26.14
N PRO A 301 -4.21 -7.21 27.27
CA PRO A 301 -4.02 -6.64 28.62
C PRO A 301 -2.58 -6.31 28.99
N ALA A 302 -1.57 -6.77 28.24
CA ALA A 302 -0.17 -6.41 28.46
C ALA A 302 0.19 -5.11 27.73
N HIS A 303 1.46 -4.71 27.74
CA HIS A 303 1.94 -3.47 27.10
C HIS A 303 1.20 -2.22 27.58
N THR A 304 0.89 -2.14 28.86
CA THR A 304 -0.05 -1.16 29.39
C THR A 304 0.54 -0.24 30.47
N ASN A 305 1.87 -0.25 30.68
CA ASN A 305 2.46 0.55 31.77
C ASN A 305 2.14 2.04 31.69
N ALA A 306 2.07 2.62 30.49
CA ALA A 306 1.68 4.03 30.34
C ALA A 306 0.25 4.29 30.86
N ALA A 307 -0.69 3.37 30.60
CA ALA A 307 -2.04 3.45 31.15
C ALA A 307 -2.08 3.19 32.66
N LEU A 308 -1.31 2.20 33.15
CA LEU A 308 -1.22 1.86 34.58
C LEU A 308 -0.62 3.02 35.41
N ALA A 309 0.39 3.70 34.86
CA ALA A 309 0.98 4.90 35.47
C ALA A 309 0.01 6.10 35.48
N SER A 310 -0.86 6.17 34.47
CA SER A 310 -1.86 7.23 34.35
C SER A 310 -3.06 7.04 35.28
N ILE A 311 -3.51 5.78 35.45
CA ILE A 311 -4.74 5.42 36.18
C ILE A 311 -4.42 4.30 37.18
N PRO A 312 -4.06 4.59 38.43
CA PRO A 312 -3.63 3.59 39.41
C PRO A 312 -4.62 2.46 39.64
N ARG A 313 -5.93 2.69 39.51
CA ARG A 313 -7.00 1.71 39.70
C ARG A 313 -7.04 0.62 38.62
N LEU A 314 -6.24 0.74 37.57
CA LEU A 314 -6.06 -0.33 36.56
C LEU A 314 -5.09 -1.42 37.04
N ASN A 315 -4.29 -1.15 38.09
CA ASN A 315 -3.40 -2.10 38.72
C ASN A 315 -4.16 -2.95 39.75
N CYS A 316 -3.85 -4.24 39.87
CA CYS A 316 -4.48 -5.13 40.83
C CYS A 316 -4.19 -4.75 42.28
N ASP A 317 -3.03 -4.16 42.56
CA ASP A 317 -2.62 -3.67 43.89
C ASP A 317 -2.97 -2.21 44.12
N GLY A 318 -3.54 -1.52 43.14
CA GLY A 318 -3.90 -0.10 43.19
C GLY A 318 -2.71 0.86 43.25
N ARG A 319 -1.48 0.39 43.09
CA ARG A 319 -0.26 1.22 43.11
C ARG A 319 0.02 1.83 41.74
N THR A 320 0.61 3.02 41.75
CA THR A 320 1.07 3.69 40.53
C THR A 320 2.49 3.24 40.20
N PRO A 321 2.72 2.52 39.10
CA PRO A 321 4.07 2.25 38.64
C PRO A 321 4.72 3.54 38.11
N PRO A 322 6.06 3.63 38.08
CA PRO A 322 6.74 4.72 37.40
C PRO A 322 6.48 4.62 35.88
N LEU A 323 6.59 5.75 35.17
CA LEU A 323 6.68 5.75 33.72
C LEU A 323 7.86 4.89 33.25
N TYR A 324 7.68 4.16 32.20
CA TYR A 324 8.69 3.25 31.67
C TYR A 324 9.33 3.82 30.39
N THR A 325 10.65 3.76 30.33
CA THR A 325 11.43 4.31 29.20
C THR A 325 12.44 3.31 28.63
N GLY A 326 12.35 2.05 29.05
CA GLY A 326 13.19 0.96 28.54
C GLY A 326 12.51 0.17 27.41
N ILE A 327 13.10 -0.97 27.04
CA ILE A 327 12.65 -1.83 25.94
C ILE A 327 12.21 -3.24 26.39
N ARG A 328 12.19 -3.53 27.70
CA ARG A 328 11.71 -4.85 28.18
C ARG A 328 10.20 -4.95 28.04
N VAL A 329 9.70 -6.14 27.78
CA VAL A 329 8.28 -6.47 27.57
C VAL A 329 7.77 -7.46 28.61
N GLY A 330 6.45 -7.72 28.66
CA GLY A 330 5.83 -8.76 29.48
C GLY A 330 5.71 -8.45 30.98
N PHE A 331 6.07 -7.26 31.45
CA PHE A 331 6.10 -6.91 32.88
C PHE A 331 4.85 -6.15 33.35
N SER A 332 4.00 -5.69 32.48
CA SER A 332 2.77 -4.92 32.76
C SER A 332 1.52 -5.70 32.36
N ALA A 333 0.42 -5.50 33.06
CA ALA A 333 -0.89 -5.98 32.62
C ALA A 333 -2.02 -5.26 33.37
N LEU A 334 -3.11 -4.97 32.66
CA LEU A 334 -4.38 -4.52 33.26
C LEU A 334 -4.92 -5.59 34.22
N CYS A 335 -5.49 -5.16 35.34
CA CYS A 335 -6.12 -6.06 36.31
C CYS A 335 -7.47 -6.57 35.78
N PRO A 336 -7.63 -7.84 35.39
CA PRO A 336 -8.88 -8.34 34.80
C PRO A 336 -10.05 -8.38 35.79
N ASP A 337 -9.76 -8.45 37.11
CA ASP A 337 -10.76 -8.51 38.16
C ASP A 337 -11.27 -7.12 38.58
N SER A 338 -10.63 -6.05 38.10
CA SER A 338 -11.04 -4.68 38.40
C SER A 338 -12.22 -4.23 37.54
N ALA A 339 -13.29 -3.76 38.16
CA ALA A 339 -14.40 -3.13 37.45
C ALA A 339 -13.96 -1.87 36.70
N GLU A 340 -12.91 -1.18 37.16
CA GLU A 340 -12.34 -0.01 36.49
C GLU A 340 -11.68 -0.37 35.17
N THR A 341 -11.00 -1.50 35.10
CA THR A 341 -10.42 -2.01 33.84
C THR A 341 -11.48 -2.08 32.75
N TRP A 342 -12.66 -2.61 33.07
CA TRP A 342 -13.71 -2.78 32.08
C TRP A 342 -14.41 -1.49 31.68
N ARG A 343 -14.51 -0.53 32.60
CA ARG A 343 -14.94 0.84 32.27
C ARG A 343 -13.92 1.52 31.38
N PHE A 344 -12.65 1.37 31.69
CA PHE A 344 -11.55 1.90 30.87
C PHE A 344 -11.56 1.32 29.45
N VAL A 345 -11.63 -0.01 29.30
CA VAL A 345 -11.68 -0.66 27.97
C VAL A 345 -12.89 -0.18 27.18
N ASP A 346 -14.06 -0.09 27.83
CA ASP A 346 -15.29 0.38 27.17
C ASP A 346 -15.18 1.84 26.71
N ASP A 347 -14.63 2.73 27.54
CA ASP A 347 -14.43 4.15 27.20
C ASP A 347 -13.48 4.32 26.02
N VAL A 348 -12.35 3.61 26.01
CA VAL A 348 -11.35 3.66 24.93
C VAL A 348 -11.95 3.14 23.62
N VAL A 349 -12.54 1.95 23.63
CA VAL A 349 -13.12 1.36 22.42
C VAL A 349 -14.26 2.22 21.88
N ARG A 350 -15.10 2.78 22.76
CA ARG A 350 -16.21 3.67 22.39
C ARG A 350 -15.71 4.93 21.67
N GLU A 351 -14.77 5.67 22.28
CA GLU A 351 -14.32 6.95 21.73
C GLU A 351 -13.53 6.75 20.43
N VAL A 352 -12.63 5.77 20.40
CA VAL A 352 -11.83 5.47 19.20
C VAL A 352 -12.68 4.94 18.05
N SER A 353 -13.66 4.07 18.33
CA SER A 353 -14.57 3.56 17.31
C SER A 353 -15.41 4.65 16.66
N ALA A 354 -15.80 5.68 17.42
CA ALA A 354 -16.54 6.83 16.90
C ALA A 354 -15.68 7.70 15.96
N LEU A 355 -14.37 7.74 16.17
CA LEU A 355 -13.43 8.51 15.33
C LEU A 355 -12.95 7.74 14.10
N THR A 356 -13.08 6.42 14.09
CA THR A 356 -12.50 5.53 13.08
C THR A 356 -13.60 4.82 12.29
N PRO A 357 -13.95 5.27 11.07
CA PRO A 357 -15.00 4.65 10.26
C PRO A 357 -14.68 3.22 9.81
N GLY A 358 -13.39 2.85 9.73
CA GLY A 358 -12.96 1.50 9.36
C GLY A 358 -13.57 0.41 10.26
N PRO A 359 -13.76 -0.81 9.76
CA PRO A 359 -14.50 -1.86 10.47
C PRO A 359 -13.69 -2.59 11.53
N TYR A 360 -12.45 -2.23 11.78
CA TYR A 360 -11.53 -2.97 12.64
C TYR A 360 -11.09 -2.18 13.86
N PHE A 361 -10.84 -2.91 14.96
CA PHE A 361 -10.17 -2.43 16.17
C PHE A 361 -9.19 -3.51 16.62
N HIS A 362 -7.92 -3.16 16.77
CA HIS A 362 -6.88 -4.08 17.20
C HIS A 362 -6.65 -3.93 18.71
N ILE A 363 -6.63 -5.05 19.43
CA ILE A 363 -6.46 -5.07 20.90
C ILE A 363 -5.06 -5.48 21.33
N GLY A 364 -4.12 -5.75 20.41
CA GLY A 364 -2.84 -6.34 20.75
C GLY A 364 -2.99 -7.79 21.21
N GLY A 365 -2.77 -8.04 22.48
CA GLY A 365 -3.01 -9.34 23.13
C GLY A 365 -1.78 -10.24 23.20
N ASP A 366 -0.61 -9.73 22.84
CA ASP A 366 0.66 -10.43 22.82
C ASP A 366 1.41 -10.33 24.17
N GLU A 367 2.38 -11.23 24.36
CA GLU A 367 3.38 -11.24 25.41
C GLU A 367 2.84 -11.13 26.86
N VAL A 368 1.65 -11.61 27.13
CA VAL A 368 0.95 -11.51 28.43
C VAL A 368 1.53 -12.49 29.44
N GLN A 369 2.55 -12.06 30.20
CA GLN A 369 3.26 -12.90 31.17
C GLN A 369 2.76 -12.74 32.61
N LYS A 370 1.99 -11.69 32.91
CA LYS A 370 1.52 -11.37 34.27
C LYS A 370 0.19 -12.01 34.65
N LEU A 371 -0.55 -12.51 33.69
CA LEU A 371 -1.84 -13.15 33.89
C LEU A 371 -1.75 -14.68 33.75
N THR A 372 -2.58 -15.38 34.48
CA THR A 372 -2.80 -16.81 34.21
C THR A 372 -3.49 -16.96 32.85
N HIS A 373 -3.36 -18.13 32.23
CA HIS A 373 -4.03 -18.41 30.96
C HIS A 373 -5.56 -18.21 31.05
N ALA A 374 -6.18 -18.65 32.16
CA ALA A 374 -7.62 -18.46 32.37
C ALA A 374 -8.02 -16.98 32.44
N GLN A 375 -7.23 -16.13 33.12
CA GLN A 375 -7.44 -14.69 33.16
C GLN A 375 -7.27 -14.07 31.78
N TYR A 376 -6.27 -14.49 31.02
CA TYR A 376 -6.05 -14.03 29.65
C TYR A 376 -7.24 -14.37 28.73
N VAL A 377 -7.68 -15.65 28.74
CA VAL A 377 -8.84 -16.09 27.96
C VAL A 377 -10.08 -15.26 28.30
N GLY A 378 -10.41 -15.12 29.59
CA GLY A 378 -11.55 -14.32 30.03
C GLY A 378 -11.44 -12.83 29.63
N PHE A 379 -10.20 -12.27 29.62
CA PHE A 379 -9.96 -10.90 29.21
C PHE A 379 -10.26 -10.73 27.70
N VAL A 380 -9.67 -11.57 26.85
CA VAL A 380 -9.83 -11.47 25.38
C VAL A 380 -11.30 -11.68 24.98
N GLU A 381 -11.99 -12.66 25.55
CA GLU A 381 -13.41 -12.92 25.28
C GLU A 381 -14.30 -11.72 25.63
N ARG A 382 -14.02 -11.06 26.76
CA ARG A 382 -14.77 -9.88 27.18
C ARG A 382 -14.43 -8.65 26.33
N ALA A 383 -13.16 -8.41 26.01
CA ALA A 383 -12.71 -7.33 25.13
C ALA A 383 -13.33 -7.46 23.74
N GLN A 384 -13.35 -8.68 23.17
CA GLN A 384 -14.03 -8.99 21.91
C GLN A 384 -15.52 -8.58 21.94
N GLY A 385 -16.22 -8.90 23.04
CA GLY A 385 -17.61 -8.53 23.25
C GLY A 385 -17.81 -7.01 23.28
N ILE A 386 -16.88 -6.25 23.87
CA ILE A 386 -16.90 -4.79 23.90
C ILE A 386 -16.65 -4.23 22.49
N VAL A 387 -15.60 -4.69 21.78
CA VAL A 387 -15.29 -4.25 20.42
C VAL A 387 -16.48 -4.46 19.48
N ARG A 388 -17.12 -5.62 19.54
CA ARG A 388 -18.31 -5.93 18.74
C ARG A 388 -19.50 -5.04 19.07
N ARG A 389 -19.69 -4.64 20.32
CA ARG A 389 -20.78 -3.72 20.74
C ARG A 389 -20.72 -2.38 20.02
N TYR A 390 -19.51 -1.91 19.69
CA TYR A 390 -19.28 -0.68 18.94
C TYR A 390 -19.18 -0.91 17.41
N GLY A 391 -19.67 -2.06 16.91
CA GLY A 391 -19.75 -2.36 15.48
C GLY A 391 -18.43 -2.66 14.80
N LYS A 392 -17.37 -2.98 15.59
CA LYS A 392 -16.06 -3.30 15.06
C LYS A 392 -15.78 -4.81 15.09
N ARG A 393 -14.93 -5.26 14.18
CA ARG A 393 -14.32 -6.58 14.19
C ARG A 393 -13.00 -6.49 14.97
N MET A 394 -12.83 -7.36 15.94
CA MET A 394 -11.59 -7.42 16.72
C MET A 394 -10.46 -8.01 15.86
N ILE A 395 -9.29 -7.40 15.97
CA ILE A 395 -8.01 -7.99 15.55
C ILE A 395 -7.17 -8.17 16.81
N GLY A 396 -6.32 -9.18 16.84
CA GLY A 396 -5.28 -9.35 17.86
C GLY A 396 -4.13 -10.17 17.32
N TRP A 397 -2.97 -10.09 17.97
CA TRP A 397 -1.79 -10.86 17.62
C TRP A 397 -2.02 -12.38 17.80
N SER A 398 -1.11 -13.20 17.32
CA SER A 398 -1.21 -14.69 17.29
C SER A 398 -1.80 -15.31 18.55
N GLU A 399 -1.48 -14.77 19.72
CA GLU A 399 -1.81 -15.31 21.04
C GLU A 399 -3.33 -15.35 21.29
N VAL A 400 -4.09 -14.39 20.73
CA VAL A 400 -5.56 -14.37 20.92
C VAL A 400 -6.21 -15.64 20.33
N ALA A 401 -5.56 -16.32 19.38
CA ALA A 401 -6.06 -17.58 18.81
C ALA A 401 -6.08 -18.75 19.80
N THR A 402 -5.51 -18.60 20.99
CA THR A 402 -5.62 -19.57 22.09
C THR A 402 -6.97 -19.50 22.79
N THR A 403 -7.79 -18.47 22.50
CA THR A 403 -9.11 -18.23 23.08
C THR A 403 -10.25 -18.66 22.13
N ALA A 404 -11.48 -18.66 22.63
CA ALA A 404 -12.67 -18.92 21.82
C ALA A 404 -13.10 -17.64 21.05
N LEU A 405 -12.45 -17.39 19.91
CA LEU A 405 -12.75 -16.24 19.09
C LEU A 405 -14.04 -16.42 18.29
N ASP A 406 -14.79 -15.32 18.17
CA ASP A 406 -15.84 -15.18 17.17
C ASP A 406 -15.22 -15.32 15.76
N PRO A 407 -15.85 -16.04 14.82
CA PRO A 407 -15.32 -16.20 13.46
C PRO A 407 -15.12 -14.88 12.71
N SER A 408 -15.80 -13.80 13.11
CA SER A 408 -15.59 -12.46 12.53
C SER A 408 -14.29 -11.79 13.00
N SER A 409 -13.70 -12.24 14.11
CA SER A 409 -12.40 -11.76 14.59
C SER A 409 -11.28 -12.16 13.64
N VAL A 410 -10.21 -11.40 13.63
CA VAL A 410 -9.05 -11.64 12.78
C VAL A 410 -7.83 -11.86 13.65
N VAL A 411 -7.02 -12.84 13.30
CA VAL A 411 -5.74 -13.09 13.98
C VAL A 411 -4.59 -12.58 13.12
N GLN A 412 -3.79 -11.68 13.68
CA GLN A 412 -2.56 -11.22 13.03
C GLN A 412 -1.39 -12.11 13.46
N THR A 413 -0.88 -12.87 12.51
CA THR A 413 0.10 -13.93 12.76
C THR A 413 1.51 -13.42 12.61
N TRP A 414 2.24 -13.25 13.70
CA TRP A 414 3.66 -12.90 13.70
C TRP A 414 4.57 -14.10 13.98
N ILE A 415 4.08 -15.08 14.75
CA ILE A 415 4.62 -16.43 14.89
C ILE A 415 3.56 -17.45 14.47
N PRO A 416 3.91 -18.44 13.63
CA PRO A 416 2.93 -19.39 13.08
C PRO A 416 2.67 -20.56 14.04
N ASP A 417 1.86 -20.35 15.07
CA ASP A 417 1.55 -21.40 16.07
C ASP A 417 0.05 -21.72 16.20
N SER A 418 -0.72 -20.83 16.80
CA SER A 418 -2.15 -21.05 17.13
C SER A 418 -3.11 -20.58 16.04
N SER A 419 -2.68 -19.68 15.16
CA SER A 419 -3.52 -19.03 14.14
C SER A 419 -4.15 -20.02 13.15
N ALA A 420 -3.47 -21.15 12.87
CA ALA A 420 -4.01 -22.21 12.01
C ALA A 420 -5.32 -22.80 12.53
N ARG A 421 -5.49 -22.90 13.87
CA ARG A 421 -6.74 -23.39 14.49
C ARG A 421 -7.90 -22.42 14.28
N HIS A 422 -7.63 -21.11 14.32
CA HIS A 422 -8.63 -20.09 14.02
C HIS A 422 -9.07 -20.17 12.56
N ALA A 423 -8.12 -20.27 11.62
CA ALA A 423 -8.40 -20.46 10.19
C ALA A 423 -9.21 -21.73 9.92
N ALA A 424 -8.89 -22.86 10.59
CA ALA A 424 -9.62 -24.13 10.46
C ALA A 424 -11.08 -24.05 10.94
N ARG A 425 -11.40 -23.08 11.81
CA ARG A 425 -12.78 -22.80 12.28
C ARG A 425 -13.52 -21.78 11.42
N GLY A 426 -12.97 -21.42 10.26
CA GLY A 426 -13.57 -20.44 9.33
C GLY A 426 -13.21 -18.99 9.63
N GLY A 427 -12.31 -18.73 10.58
CA GLY A 427 -11.76 -17.41 10.84
C GLY A 427 -10.74 -16.96 9.78
N THR A 428 -10.40 -15.70 9.80
CA THR A 428 -9.44 -15.11 8.85
C THR A 428 -8.18 -14.63 9.57
N ILE A 429 -7.04 -14.68 8.86
CA ILE A 429 -5.74 -14.27 9.39
C ILE A 429 -5.07 -13.20 8.52
N ILE A 430 -4.24 -12.38 9.14
CA ILE A 430 -3.27 -11.50 8.49
C ILE A 430 -1.88 -12.08 8.75
N LEU A 431 -1.05 -12.19 7.73
CA LEU A 431 0.30 -12.71 7.87
C LEU A 431 1.30 -11.56 8.08
N SER A 432 1.94 -11.57 9.23
CA SER A 432 3.00 -10.63 9.63
C SER A 432 4.22 -11.37 10.18
N PRO A 433 4.75 -12.43 9.50
CA PRO A 433 5.80 -13.26 10.07
C PRO A 433 7.07 -12.46 10.37
N ALA A 434 7.48 -12.42 11.64
CA ALA A 434 8.57 -11.57 12.12
C ALA A 434 9.89 -11.77 11.36
N LYS A 435 10.21 -13.01 11.00
CA LYS A 435 11.42 -13.37 10.23
C LYS A 435 11.37 -12.95 8.76
N ARG A 436 10.28 -12.34 8.29
CA ARG A 436 10.07 -11.93 6.89
C ARG A 436 9.74 -10.46 6.74
N VAL A 437 8.83 -9.94 7.57
CA VAL A 437 8.21 -8.64 7.32
C VAL A 437 8.30 -7.65 8.47
N TYR A 438 8.99 -7.99 9.59
CA TYR A 438 9.28 -7.01 10.62
C TYR A 438 10.39 -6.08 10.15
N LEU A 439 10.00 -4.84 9.87
CA LEU A 439 10.89 -3.85 9.25
C LEU A 439 11.79 -3.13 10.26
N ASP A 440 11.62 -3.38 11.55
CA ASP A 440 12.52 -2.98 12.63
C ASP A 440 13.73 -3.92 12.79
N MET A 441 13.73 -5.10 12.15
CA MET A 441 14.91 -5.96 12.12
C MET A 441 16.01 -5.35 11.24
N LYS A 442 17.27 -5.55 11.64
CA LYS A 442 18.44 -5.13 10.87
C LYS A 442 18.44 -5.79 9.48
N TYR A 443 18.88 -5.05 8.45
CA TYR A 443 19.12 -5.61 7.13
C TYR A 443 20.28 -6.63 7.15
N ASP A 444 21.37 -6.23 7.80
CA ASP A 444 22.61 -6.99 7.91
C ASP A 444 23.35 -6.66 9.22
N SER A 445 24.51 -7.25 9.41
CA SER A 445 25.32 -7.04 10.61
C SER A 445 25.92 -5.63 10.72
N ALA A 446 26.03 -4.90 9.61
CA ALA A 446 26.58 -3.55 9.55
C ALA A 446 25.51 -2.47 9.83
N THR A 447 24.22 -2.81 9.71
CA THR A 447 23.12 -1.89 10.02
C THR A 447 23.16 -1.49 11.49
N THR A 448 23.22 -0.19 11.78
CA THR A 448 23.28 0.33 13.16
C THR A 448 21.92 0.38 13.83
N LEU A 449 20.87 0.80 13.09
CA LEU A 449 19.49 0.85 13.55
C LEU A 449 18.84 -0.53 13.50
N GLY A 450 17.83 -0.73 14.33
CA GLY A 450 17.00 -1.94 14.34
C GLY A 450 17.49 -3.01 15.31
N LEU A 451 16.62 -3.99 15.52
CA LEU A 451 16.84 -5.16 16.36
C LEU A 451 17.25 -6.37 15.51
N ARG A 452 17.52 -7.52 16.16
CA ARG A 452 17.89 -8.77 15.46
C ARG A 452 17.32 -10.04 16.11
N TRP A 453 16.37 -9.89 17.01
CA TRP A 453 15.82 -11.04 17.74
C TRP A 453 15.11 -12.04 16.81
N ALA A 454 14.46 -11.56 15.72
CA ALA A 454 13.87 -12.44 14.71
C ALA A 454 14.87 -12.83 13.59
N GLY A 455 16.12 -12.35 13.65
CA GLY A 455 17.17 -12.55 12.64
C GLY A 455 17.47 -11.28 11.87
N LEU A 456 18.23 -11.42 10.78
CA LEU A 456 18.45 -10.35 9.80
C LEU A 456 17.41 -10.47 8.71
N VAL A 457 16.81 -9.35 8.33
CA VAL A 457 15.74 -9.30 7.33
C VAL A 457 16.15 -8.34 6.21
N ASP A 458 16.77 -8.87 5.17
CA ASP A 458 17.12 -8.12 3.97
C ASP A 458 15.93 -7.99 3.02
N VAL A 459 16.11 -7.32 1.88
CA VAL A 459 15.03 -7.10 0.90
C VAL A 459 14.57 -8.41 0.29
N ARG A 460 15.49 -9.35 0.03
CA ARG A 460 15.15 -10.64 -0.55
C ARG A 460 14.36 -11.50 0.44
N THR A 461 14.71 -11.49 1.71
CA THR A 461 13.98 -12.17 2.78
C THR A 461 12.53 -11.66 2.87
N SER A 462 12.32 -10.36 2.72
CA SER A 462 10.97 -9.76 2.73
C SER A 462 10.16 -10.08 1.45
N TYR A 463 10.84 -10.43 0.35
CA TYR A 463 10.22 -10.70 -0.95
C TYR A 463 9.99 -12.19 -1.23
N ASP A 464 10.94 -13.05 -0.89
CA ASP A 464 11.05 -14.43 -1.40
C ASP A 464 10.28 -15.42 -0.52
N TRP A 465 8.97 -15.25 -0.44
CA TRP A 465 8.03 -16.15 0.23
C TRP A 465 6.63 -16.04 -0.38
N ASP A 466 5.82 -17.08 -0.21
CA ASP A 466 4.42 -17.08 -0.68
C ASP A 466 3.46 -17.19 0.52
N PRO A 467 2.59 -16.19 0.75
CA PRO A 467 1.58 -16.24 1.79
C PRO A 467 0.72 -17.51 1.76
N ALA A 468 0.34 -17.99 0.56
CA ALA A 468 -0.54 -19.14 0.41
C ALA A 468 0.06 -20.47 0.89
N THR A 469 1.39 -20.55 0.95
CA THR A 469 2.12 -21.77 1.38
C THR A 469 2.89 -21.58 2.70
N PHE A 470 2.83 -20.39 3.28
CA PHE A 470 3.61 -20.04 4.47
C PHE A 470 3.22 -20.85 5.71
N MET A 471 1.92 -21.11 5.89
CA MET A 471 1.39 -21.87 7.03
C MET A 471 0.81 -23.21 6.56
N PRO A 472 1.38 -24.34 6.95
CA PRO A 472 0.83 -25.66 6.63
C PRO A 472 -0.63 -25.78 7.09
N GLY A 473 -1.50 -26.28 6.20
CA GLY A 473 -2.92 -26.49 6.49
C GLY A 473 -3.81 -25.24 6.44
N VAL A 474 -3.26 -24.06 6.16
CA VAL A 474 -4.03 -22.83 5.98
C VAL A 474 -4.15 -22.52 4.48
N GLY A 475 -5.37 -22.57 3.97
CA GLY A 475 -5.65 -22.21 2.57
C GLY A 475 -5.69 -20.69 2.35
N GLU A 476 -5.38 -20.25 1.14
CA GLU A 476 -5.34 -18.81 0.77
C GLU A 476 -6.65 -18.08 1.09
N ARG A 477 -7.80 -18.76 1.05
CA ARG A 477 -9.12 -18.18 1.37
C ARG A 477 -9.25 -17.69 2.82
N SER A 478 -8.47 -18.25 3.75
CA SER A 478 -8.43 -17.82 5.15
C SER A 478 -7.46 -16.65 5.38
N ILE A 479 -6.67 -16.28 4.37
CA ILE A 479 -5.67 -15.22 4.45
C ILE A 479 -6.27 -13.93 3.90
N LEU A 480 -6.50 -12.93 4.77
CA LEU A 480 -6.91 -11.60 4.34
C LEU A 480 -5.79 -10.89 3.56
N GLY A 481 -4.55 -11.17 3.91
CA GLY A 481 -3.37 -10.62 3.26
C GLY A 481 -2.15 -10.55 4.16
N VAL A 482 -1.29 -9.60 3.87
CA VAL A 482 0.01 -9.42 4.52
C VAL A 482 0.12 -8.03 5.14
N GLU A 483 0.86 -7.94 6.24
CA GLU A 483 1.18 -6.65 6.86
C GLU A 483 2.62 -6.63 7.34
N ALA A 484 3.30 -5.51 7.11
CA ALA A 484 4.66 -5.27 7.53
C ALA A 484 4.68 -4.33 8.75
N PRO A 485 4.96 -4.83 9.95
CA PRO A 485 5.19 -3.99 11.11
C PRO A 485 6.55 -3.30 11.10
N VAL A 486 6.61 -2.09 11.67
CA VAL A 486 7.84 -1.43 12.10
C VAL A 486 7.69 -0.98 13.56
N TRP A 487 8.38 -1.67 14.45
CA TRP A 487 8.48 -1.32 15.86
C TRP A 487 9.56 -0.26 16.06
N SER A 488 9.40 0.62 17.04
CA SER A 488 10.18 1.84 17.10
C SER A 488 11.15 1.95 18.29
N GLU A 489 11.56 0.82 18.88
CA GLU A 489 12.48 0.82 20.03
C GLU A 489 13.81 1.54 19.72
N THR A 490 14.28 1.46 18.48
CA THR A 490 15.54 2.08 18.05
C THR A 490 15.36 3.23 17.07
N LEU A 491 14.11 3.64 16.79
CA LEU A 491 13.78 4.60 15.73
C LEU A 491 13.22 5.89 16.35
N VAL A 492 14.01 6.94 16.35
CA VAL A 492 13.66 8.23 16.99
C VAL A 492 13.11 9.23 16.00
N THR A 493 13.67 9.27 14.80
CA THR A 493 13.32 10.25 13.77
C THR A 493 12.62 9.60 12.59
N ARG A 494 11.82 10.37 11.84
CA ARG A 494 11.23 9.90 10.59
C ARG A 494 12.26 9.29 9.65
N GLN A 495 13.45 9.85 9.59
CA GLN A 495 14.54 9.35 8.75
C GLN A 495 15.00 7.95 9.18
N ASP A 496 14.98 7.63 10.47
CA ASP A 496 15.30 6.29 10.97
C ASP A 496 14.27 5.26 10.52
N TYR A 497 12.98 5.62 10.61
CA TYR A 497 11.89 4.77 10.10
C TYR A 497 12.00 4.59 8.58
N GLU A 498 12.19 5.67 7.81
CA GLU A 498 12.34 5.58 6.35
C GLU A 498 13.51 4.66 5.97
N PHE A 499 14.63 4.73 6.70
CA PHE A 499 15.81 3.91 6.47
C PHE A 499 15.53 2.42 6.64
N LEU A 500 14.83 2.04 7.70
CA LEU A 500 14.51 0.63 7.93
C LEU A 500 13.31 0.14 7.08
N VAL A 501 12.33 0.99 6.84
CA VAL A 501 11.12 0.64 6.08
C VAL A 501 11.43 0.46 4.60
N PHE A 502 12.23 1.36 4.01
CA PHE A 502 12.53 1.30 2.57
C PHE A 502 13.93 0.77 2.30
N PRO A 503 14.06 -0.15 1.32
CA PRO A 503 13.07 -0.51 0.29
C PRO A 503 12.20 -1.74 0.62
N ARG A 504 12.31 -2.38 1.80
CA ARG A 504 11.59 -3.63 2.14
C ARG A 504 10.07 -3.51 2.02
N LEU A 505 9.48 -2.36 2.38
CA LEU A 505 8.04 -2.17 2.26
C LEU A 505 7.55 -2.31 0.81
N ALA A 506 8.36 -1.93 -0.18
CA ALA A 506 8.04 -2.15 -1.59
C ALA A 506 8.01 -3.66 -1.95
N ALA A 507 8.88 -4.47 -1.32
CA ALA A 507 8.87 -5.92 -1.47
C ALA A 507 7.59 -6.54 -0.89
N VAL A 508 7.22 -6.16 0.33
CA VAL A 508 5.98 -6.64 0.98
C VAL A 508 4.73 -6.18 0.22
N ALA A 509 4.74 -4.97 -0.33
CA ALA A 509 3.65 -4.48 -1.17
C ALA A 509 3.44 -5.38 -2.40
N GLU A 510 4.51 -5.83 -3.05
CA GLU A 510 4.40 -6.77 -4.19
C GLU A 510 3.97 -8.17 -3.75
N VAL A 511 4.39 -8.65 -2.59
CA VAL A 511 3.89 -9.91 -2.01
C VAL A 511 2.38 -9.87 -1.79
N GLY A 512 1.86 -8.75 -1.31
CA GLY A 512 0.43 -8.59 -1.02
C GLY A 512 -0.43 -8.28 -2.26
N TRP A 513 0.14 -7.65 -3.28
CA TRP A 513 -0.59 -7.22 -4.45
C TRP A 513 -0.53 -8.21 -5.61
N SER A 514 0.69 -8.63 -5.99
CA SER A 514 0.90 -9.33 -7.26
C SER A 514 0.57 -10.82 -7.17
N PRO A 515 -0.03 -11.43 -8.21
CA PRO A 515 -0.15 -12.88 -8.31
C PRO A 515 1.22 -13.55 -8.20
N GLN A 516 1.30 -14.71 -7.54
CA GLN A 516 2.56 -15.42 -7.36
C GLN A 516 3.29 -15.70 -8.68
N ALA A 517 2.54 -16.01 -9.74
CA ALA A 517 3.10 -16.28 -11.07
C ALA A 517 3.73 -15.04 -11.74
N ALA A 518 3.36 -13.82 -11.33
CA ALA A 518 3.93 -12.58 -11.84
C ALA A 518 5.17 -12.11 -11.03
N ARG A 519 5.50 -12.81 -9.94
CA ARG A 519 6.60 -12.45 -9.05
C ARG A 519 7.89 -13.21 -9.40
N GLY A 520 9.02 -12.53 -9.32
CA GLY A 520 10.33 -13.12 -9.49
C GLY A 520 11.42 -12.16 -9.02
N TRP A 521 12.37 -12.66 -8.22
CA TRP A 521 13.40 -11.84 -7.58
C TRP A 521 14.18 -10.98 -8.57
N ASP A 522 14.66 -11.54 -9.68
CA ASP A 522 15.48 -10.81 -10.65
C ASP A 522 14.70 -9.67 -11.32
N GLY A 523 13.43 -9.93 -11.67
CA GLY A 523 12.54 -8.90 -12.19
C GLY A 523 12.23 -7.82 -11.14
N PHE A 524 11.95 -8.21 -9.90
CA PHE A 524 11.67 -7.28 -8.82
C PHE A 524 12.88 -6.38 -8.51
N ARG A 525 14.08 -6.95 -8.29
CA ARG A 525 15.28 -6.17 -7.97
C ARG A 525 15.66 -5.19 -9.09
N ALA A 526 15.44 -5.57 -10.36
CA ALA A 526 15.68 -4.69 -11.50
C ALA A 526 14.70 -3.51 -11.53
N ARG A 527 13.41 -3.72 -11.22
CA ARG A 527 12.41 -2.67 -11.08
C ARG A 527 12.71 -1.78 -9.87
N LEU A 528 13.06 -2.39 -8.73
CA LEU A 528 13.39 -1.66 -7.51
C LEU A 528 14.61 -0.73 -7.69
N ALA A 529 15.62 -1.16 -8.43
CA ALA A 529 16.77 -0.33 -8.77
C ALA A 529 16.34 0.97 -9.48
N GLN A 530 15.32 0.91 -10.33
CA GLN A 530 14.77 2.08 -11.03
C GLN A 530 13.95 3.00 -10.09
N HIS A 531 13.51 2.50 -8.93
CA HIS A 531 12.86 3.32 -7.90
C HIS A 531 13.86 4.14 -7.07
N GLY A 532 15.15 3.83 -7.07
CA GLY A 532 16.15 4.60 -6.35
C GLY A 532 16.09 6.11 -6.63
N PRO A 533 16.16 6.55 -7.90
CA PRO A 533 15.97 7.96 -8.25
C PRO A 533 14.62 8.55 -7.83
N ARG A 534 13.54 7.77 -7.83
CA ARG A 534 12.21 8.20 -7.38
C ARG A 534 12.19 8.43 -5.86
N LEU A 535 12.72 7.50 -5.08
CA LEU A 535 12.83 7.63 -3.62
C LEU A 535 13.71 8.85 -3.26
N GLN A 536 14.79 9.10 -4.00
CA GLN A 536 15.61 10.29 -3.83
C GLN A 536 14.85 11.58 -4.15
N ALA A 537 14.12 11.62 -5.25
CA ALA A 537 13.32 12.79 -5.63
C ALA A 537 12.21 13.08 -4.60
N LEU A 538 11.66 12.04 -3.99
CA LEU A 538 10.72 12.14 -2.87
C LEU A 538 11.41 12.50 -1.54
N GLY A 539 12.75 12.53 -1.48
CA GLY A 539 13.50 12.80 -0.25
C GLY A 539 13.35 11.70 0.80
N VAL A 540 13.19 10.44 0.38
CA VAL A 540 13.11 9.28 1.28
C VAL A 540 14.52 8.85 1.67
N ASN A 541 14.77 8.71 2.97
CA ASN A 541 16.02 8.15 3.49
C ASN A 541 15.91 6.61 3.47
N PHE A 542 16.31 5.97 2.37
CA PHE A 542 16.17 4.52 2.21
C PHE A 542 17.53 3.81 2.27
N TYR A 543 17.52 2.58 2.81
CA TYR A 543 18.69 1.72 2.83
C TYR A 543 19.10 1.28 1.42
N ARG A 544 20.38 1.46 1.10
CA ARG A 544 20.92 1.02 -0.18
C ARG A 544 21.36 -0.44 -0.11
N ALA A 545 20.39 -1.33 -0.09
CA ALA A 545 20.61 -2.76 -0.01
C ALA A 545 21.59 -3.23 -1.11
N PRO A 546 22.68 -3.93 -0.75
CA PRO A 546 23.74 -4.29 -1.71
C PRO A 546 23.29 -5.28 -2.78
N GLU A 547 22.25 -6.05 -2.52
CA GLU A 547 21.68 -7.00 -3.47
C GLU A 547 20.88 -6.33 -4.60
N ILE A 548 20.58 -5.02 -4.49
CA ILE A 548 19.86 -4.25 -5.52
C ILE A 548 20.87 -3.48 -6.36
N PRO A 549 20.83 -3.60 -7.70
CA PRO A 549 21.76 -2.91 -8.59
C PRO A 549 21.38 -1.43 -8.75
N TRP A 550 21.50 -0.63 -7.67
CA TRP A 550 21.23 0.80 -7.69
C TRP A 550 22.11 1.47 -8.75
N GLY A 551 21.51 2.26 -9.66
CA GLY A 551 22.29 3.07 -10.59
C GLY A 551 23.26 3.99 -9.84
N GLN A 552 24.40 4.33 -10.45
CA GLN A 552 25.43 5.19 -9.86
C GLN A 552 24.93 6.64 -9.72
N THR A 553 24.14 6.90 -8.69
CA THR A 553 23.82 8.25 -8.21
C THR A 553 24.40 8.38 -6.81
N ALA A 554 25.12 9.49 -6.53
CA ALA A 554 25.79 9.71 -5.25
C ALA A 554 24.87 9.40 -4.05
N ALA A 555 25.35 8.60 -3.11
CA ALA A 555 24.62 8.28 -1.88
C ALA A 555 24.39 9.56 -1.06
N PRO A 556 23.20 9.77 -0.47
CA PRO A 556 23.08 10.73 0.62
C PRO A 556 24.00 10.27 1.78
N ALA A 557 24.63 11.23 2.46
CA ALA A 557 25.46 10.94 3.61
C ALA A 557 24.63 10.19 4.68
N ALA A 558 25.25 9.16 5.29
CA ALA A 558 24.65 8.50 6.44
C ALA A 558 24.40 9.54 7.55
N PRO A 559 23.27 9.48 8.29
CA PRO A 559 23.08 10.33 9.46
C PRO A 559 24.25 10.09 10.43
N ALA A 560 24.78 11.18 11.00
CA ALA A 560 25.82 11.09 12.00
C ALA A 560 25.34 10.25 13.19
N PRO A 561 26.16 9.38 13.77
CA PRO A 561 25.77 8.62 14.94
C PRO A 561 25.42 9.58 16.05
N VAL A 562 24.22 9.44 16.62
CA VAL A 562 23.86 10.09 17.87
C VAL A 562 24.70 9.43 18.95
N VAL A 563 25.71 10.13 19.45
CA VAL A 563 26.48 9.71 20.63
C VAL A 563 25.54 9.93 21.82
N PRO A 564 25.19 8.91 22.61
CA PRO A 564 24.50 9.13 23.87
C PRO A 564 25.51 9.72 24.85
N GLU A 565 25.24 10.93 25.39
CA GLU A 565 25.85 11.42 26.61
C GLU A 565 25.28 10.72 27.85
#